data_c9f1c662b36752c5f7388b276779f919
#
_entry.id   c9f1c662b36752c5f7388b276779f919
#
_cell.length_a   1.000
_cell.length_b   1.000
_cell.length_c   1.000
_cell.angle_alpha   90.00
_cell.angle_beta   90.00
_cell.angle_gamma   90.00
#
_symmetry.space_group_name_H-M   'P 1'
#
loop_
_entity.id
_entity.type
_entity.pdbx_description
1 polymer ?
#
loop_
_entity_poly.entity_id
_entity_poly.type
_entity_poly.pdbx_seq_one_letter_code
_entity_poly.pdbx_strand_id
1 'polypeptide(L)'
;TIVESTAAQYEADTDKIAIHVQDVQRDIPIFTEITADALFEKVRQIFEYSLHNEAISRFRRMMTIEQFRSPELASLYTKRYVERILHYHAGIFRALIASGEICAEDPGALAMMYVAPVVMLIGICDRQPEREQECLEKLRNHVRLFFRLVHSGNTQRGENRE
;
A
#
# COMPACT_ATOMS: atom_id res chain seq x y z
N THR A 1 -15.28 -3.98 -26.02
CA THR A 1 -16.21 -3.10 -25.26
C THR A 1 -15.44 -1.93 -24.64
N ILE A 2 -16.13 -0.88 -24.15
CA ILE A 2 -15.52 0.27 -23.46
C ILE A 2 -14.69 -0.19 -22.26
N VAL A 3 -15.18 -1.19 -21.52
CA VAL A 3 -14.50 -1.77 -20.36
C VAL A 3 -13.19 -2.45 -20.75
N GLU A 4 -13.16 -3.23 -21.83
CA GLU A 4 -11.96 -3.89 -22.34
C GLU A 4 -10.93 -2.88 -22.84
N SER A 5 -11.38 -1.84 -23.57
CA SER A 5 -10.50 -0.77 -24.05
C SER A 5 -9.91 0.03 -22.87
N THR A 6 -10.71 0.32 -21.84
CA THR A 6 -10.24 1.04 -20.65
C THR A 6 -9.33 0.16 -19.80
N ALA A 7 -9.60 -1.14 -19.69
CA ALA A 7 -8.72 -2.09 -19.02
C ALA A 7 -7.37 -2.22 -19.72
N ALA A 8 -7.35 -2.31 -21.06
CA ALA A 8 -6.13 -2.37 -21.87
C ALA A 8 -5.31 -1.09 -21.75
N GLN A 9 -5.96 0.09 -21.80
CA GLN A 9 -5.28 1.37 -21.58
C GLN A 9 -4.69 1.48 -20.18
N TYR A 10 -5.44 1.04 -19.19
CA TYR A 10 -4.98 1.01 -17.80
C TYR A 10 -3.83 0.03 -17.61
N GLU A 11 -3.85 -1.14 -18.26
CA GLU A 11 -2.73 -2.07 -18.28
C GLU A 11 -1.46 -1.43 -18.83
N ALA A 12 -1.55 -0.69 -19.95
CA ALA A 12 -0.44 0.03 -20.54
C ALA A 12 0.08 1.16 -19.63
N ASP A 13 -0.80 1.86 -18.92
CA ASP A 13 -0.44 2.95 -18.00
C ASP A 13 0.08 2.44 -16.65
N THR A 14 -0.46 1.32 -16.14
CA THR A 14 0.03 0.72 -14.89
C THR A 14 1.28 -0.10 -15.08
N ASP A 15 1.58 -0.61 -16.25
CA ASP A 15 2.89 -1.21 -16.52
C ASP A 15 4.03 -0.19 -16.42
N LYS A 16 3.74 1.10 -16.64
CA LYS A 16 4.68 2.21 -16.39
C LYS A 16 4.84 2.55 -14.90
N ILE A 17 3.82 2.24 -14.08
CA ILE A 17 3.77 2.54 -12.63
C ILE A 17 3.90 1.24 -11.81
N ALA A 18 4.00 0.10 -12.49
CA ALA A 18 3.96 -1.21 -11.86
C ALA A 18 5.13 -1.39 -10.89
N ILE A 19 4.78 -1.45 -9.62
CA ILE A 19 5.63 -2.02 -8.57
C ILE A 19 5.91 -3.47 -8.98
N HIS A 20 7.08 -3.71 -9.57
CA HIS A 20 7.52 -5.06 -9.89
C HIS A 20 8.12 -5.71 -8.63
N VAL A 21 8.04 -7.03 -8.53
CA VAL A 21 8.70 -7.77 -7.44
C VAL A 21 10.21 -7.50 -7.40
N GLN A 22 10.81 -7.20 -8.56
CA GLN A 22 12.20 -6.73 -8.68
C GLN A 22 12.45 -5.38 -8.00
N ASP A 23 11.41 -4.56 -7.80
CA ASP A 23 11.51 -3.27 -7.13
C ASP A 23 11.69 -3.42 -5.62
N VAL A 24 11.30 -4.55 -5.01
CA VAL A 24 11.46 -4.79 -3.58
C VAL A 24 12.93 -4.61 -3.15
N GLN A 25 13.86 -5.27 -3.83
CA GLN A 25 15.29 -5.16 -3.46
C GLN A 25 15.85 -3.77 -3.71
N ARG A 26 15.42 -3.10 -4.77
CA ARG A 26 15.79 -1.72 -5.06
C ARG A 26 15.26 -0.76 -3.98
N ASP A 27 14.05 -1.00 -3.49
CA ASP A 27 13.35 -0.08 -2.61
C ASP A 27 13.63 -0.33 -1.12
N ILE A 28 14.18 -1.49 -0.72
CA ILE A 28 14.56 -1.78 0.67
C ILE A 28 15.35 -0.63 1.32
N PRO A 29 16.39 -0.04 0.68
CA PRO A 29 17.15 1.05 1.28
C PRO A 29 16.32 2.29 1.59
N ILE A 30 15.19 2.47 0.92
CA ILE A 30 14.27 3.59 1.16
C ILE A 30 13.56 3.45 2.52
N PHE A 31 13.39 2.22 3.00
CA PHE A 31 12.70 1.90 4.26
C PHE A 31 13.66 1.66 5.42
N THR A 32 14.97 1.56 5.17
CA THR A 32 15.99 1.39 6.18
C THR A 32 16.24 2.73 6.86
N GLU A 33 16.32 2.74 8.20
CA GLU A 33 16.57 3.95 9.02
C GLU A 33 15.55 5.10 8.78
N ILE A 34 14.39 4.79 8.22
CA ILE A 34 13.34 5.78 7.97
C ILE A 34 12.69 6.23 9.29
N THR A 35 12.29 7.50 9.36
CA THR A 35 11.47 8.02 10.46
C THR A 35 9.98 7.85 10.18
N ALA A 36 9.16 7.90 11.24
CA ALA A 36 7.70 7.84 11.08
C ALA A 36 7.15 8.95 10.19
N ASP A 37 7.72 10.16 10.28
CA ASP A 37 7.27 11.30 9.48
C ASP A 37 7.73 11.17 8.01
N ALA A 38 8.93 10.66 7.76
CA ALA A 38 9.39 10.37 6.41
C ALA A 38 8.59 9.24 5.74
N LEU A 39 8.23 8.21 6.52
CA LEU A 39 7.33 7.17 6.03
C LEU A 39 5.94 7.72 5.70
N PHE A 40 5.38 8.55 6.60
CA PHE A 40 4.09 9.20 6.33
C PHE A 40 4.13 10.02 5.05
N GLU A 41 5.18 10.80 4.83
CA GLU A 41 5.31 11.64 3.64
C GLU A 41 5.31 10.81 2.34
N LYS A 42 5.97 9.65 2.34
CA LYS A 42 5.94 8.71 1.20
C LYS A 42 4.54 8.15 0.96
N VAL A 43 3.86 7.72 2.02
CA VAL A 43 2.51 7.17 1.92
C VAL A 43 1.52 8.26 1.47
N ARG A 44 1.66 9.48 1.98
CA ARG A 44 0.85 10.64 1.56
C ARG A 44 0.97 10.89 0.07
N GLN A 45 2.18 10.90 -0.47
CA GLN A 45 2.42 11.11 -1.91
C GLN A 45 1.73 10.03 -2.77
N ILE A 46 1.82 8.78 -2.36
CA ILE A 46 1.14 7.65 -3.04
C ILE A 46 -0.38 7.79 -2.93
N PHE A 47 -0.87 8.16 -1.75
CA PHE A 47 -2.29 8.36 -1.49
C PHE A 47 -2.87 9.49 -2.37
N GLU A 48 -2.27 10.67 -2.35
CA GLU A 48 -2.67 11.80 -3.18
C GLU A 48 -2.57 11.50 -4.68
N TYR A 49 -1.48 10.85 -5.11
CA TYR A 49 -1.33 10.40 -6.49
C TYR A 49 -2.45 9.44 -6.91
N SER A 50 -2.80 8.49 -6.05
CA SER A 50 -3.90 7.54 -6.29
C SER A 50 -5.25 8.23 -6.43
N LEU A 51 -5.48 9.34 -5.71
CA LEU A 51 -6.73 10.10 -5.77
C LEU A 51 -6.77 11.04 -6.97
N HIS A 52 -5.68 11.74 -7.27
CA HIS A 52 -5.66 12.84 -8.22
C HIS A 52 -5.17 12.46 -9.62
N ASN A 53 -4.56 11.29 -9.80
CA ASN A 53 -4.29 10.79 -11.14
C ASN A 53 -5.61 10.34 -11.78
N GLU A 54 -6.02 11.04 -12.85
CA GLU A 54 -7.32 10.85 -13.49
C GLU A 54 -7.51 9.40 -14.00
N ALA A 55 -6.51 8.83 -14.66
CA ALA A 55 -6.58 7.48 -15.22
C ALA A 55 -6.76 6.43 -14.11
N ILE A 56 -5.96 6.53 -13.03
CA ILE A 56 -5.99 5.60 -11.90
C ILE A 56 -7.30 5.71 -11.14
N SER A 57 -7.73 6.91 -10.80
CA SER A 57 -8.96 7.13 -10.02
C SER A 57 -10.22 6.75 -10.79
N ARG A 58 -10.25 7.05 -12.09
CA ARG A 58 -11.36 6.65 -12.98
C ARG A 58 -11.45 5.13 -13.10
N PHE A 59 -10.33 4.46 -13.34
CA PHE A 59 -10.29 3.00 -13.46
C PHE A 59 -10.70 2.33 -12.14
N ARG A 60 -10.15 2.75 -11.00
CA ARG A 60 -10.50 2.20 -9.69
C ARG A 60 -12.01 2.32 -9.40
N ARG A 61 -12.61 3.48 -9.67
CA ARG A 61 -14.06 3.69 -9.48
C ARG A 61 -14.89 2.84 -10.43
N MET A 62 -14.49 2.73 -11.68
CA MET A 62 -15.13 1.83 -12.64
C MET A 62 -15.07 0.37 -12.17
N MET A 63 -13.88 -0.10 -11.76
CA MET A 63 -13.69 -1.46 -11.28
C MET A 63 -14.47 -1.76 -10.00
N THR A 64 -14.63 -0.78 -9.12
CA THR A 64 -15.48 -0.92 -7.91
C THR A 64 -16.93 -1.27 -8.27
N ILE A 65 -17.42 -0.76 -9.39
CA ILE A 65 -18.78 -1.04 -9.87
C ILE A 65 -18.83 -2.38 -10.65
N GLU A 66 -17.91 -2.59 -11.57
CA GLU A 66 -17.97 -3.65 -12.57
C GLU A 66 -17.44 -5.01 -12.08
N GLN A 67 -16.62 -5.04 -11.01
CA GLN A 67 -16.01 -6.28 -10.51
C GLN A 67 -17.03 -7.38 -10.15
N PHE A 68 -18.23 -7.02 -9.77
CA PHE A 68 -19.27 -7.99 -9.40
C PHE A 68 -20.10 -8.49 -10.61
N ARG A 69 -19.87 -7.93 -11.79
CA ARG A 69 -20.55 -8.32 -13.03
C ARG A 69 -19.77 -9.32 -13.87
N SER A 70 -18.45 -9.40 -13.67
CA SER A 70 -17.57 -10.26 -14.43
C SER A 70 -16.52 -10.90 -13.52
N PRO A 71 -16.45 -12.24 -13.46
CA PRO A 71 -15.40 -12.95 -12.72
C PRO A 71 -13.99 -12.59 -13.19
N GLU A 72 -13.81 -12.29 -14.49
CA GLU A 72 -12.53 -11.88 -15.08
C GLU A 72 -12.08 -10.54 -14.53
N LEU A 73 -13.00 -9.57 -14.45
CA LEU A 73 -12.73 -8.25 -13.87
C LEU A 73 -12.46 -8.34 -12.36
N ALA A 74 -13.22 -9.17 -11.64
CA ALA A 74 -12.98 -9.42 -10.21
C ALA A 74 -11.59 -10.00 -9.98
N SER A 75 -11.18 -10.99 -10.79
CA SER A 75 -9.84 -11.58 -10.73
C SER A 75 -8.74 -10.56 -11.05
N LEU A 76 -8.93 -9.75 -12.08
CA LEU A 76 -7.99 -8.69 -12.44
C LEU A 76 -7.82 -7.68 -11.30
N TYR A 77 -8.93 -7.22 -10.72
CA TYR A 77 -8.91 -6.29 -9.59
C TYR A 77 -8.16 -6.88 -8.39
N THR A 78 -8.50 -8.09 -7.99
CA THR A 78 -7.85 -8.77 -6.85
C THR A 78 -6.35 -8.92 -7.07
N LYS A 79 -5.93 -9.41 -8.23
CA LYS A 79 -4.51 -9.59 -8.53
C LYS A 79 -3.73 -8.28 -8.52
N ARG A 80 -4.28 -7.23 -9.13
CA ARG A 80 -3.57 -5.96 -9.32
C ARG A 80 -3.60 -5.04 -8.10
N TYR A 81 -4.74 -4.92 -7.44
CA TYR A 81 -4.94 -3.96 -6.35
C TYR A 81 -4.80 -4.54 -4.96
N VAL A 82 -4.90 -5.85 -4.82
CA VAL A 82 -4.81 -6.50 -3.52
C VAL A 82 -3.54 -7.33 -3.43
N GLU A 83 -3.45 -8.42 -4.18
CA GLU A 83 -2.39 -9.40 -4.03
C GLU A 83 -1.00 -8.81 -4.33
N ARG A 84 -0.88 -8.03 -5.40
CA ARG A 84 0.39 -7.43 -5.81
C ARG A 84 0.93 -6.44 -4.78
N ILE A 85 0.07 -5.57 -4.26
CA ILE A 85 0.46 -4.58 -3.25
C ILE A 85 0.87 -5.27 -1.96
N LEU A 86 0.10 -6.27 -1.52
CA LEU A 86 0.41 -7.04 -0.33
C LEU A 86 1.71 -7.82 -0.49
N HIS A 87 1.93 -8.46 -1.64
CA HIS A 87 3.15 -9.21 -1.92
C HIS A 87 4.40 -8.33 -1.91
N TYR A 88 4.31 -7.15 -2.52
CA TYR A 88 5.39 -6.15 -2.50
C TYR A 88 5.75 -5.73 -1.07
N HIS A 89 4.77 -5.31 -0.26
CA HIS A 89 5.03 -4.88 1.10
C HIS A 89 5.49 -6.02 2.00
N ALA A 90 4.95 -7.23 1.83
CA ALA A 90 5.45 -8.41 2.53
C ALA A 90 6.93 -8.71 2.20
N GLY A 91 7.35 -8.47 0.97
CA GLY A 91 8.76 -8.55 0.57
C GLY A 91 9.65 -7.54 1.30
N ILE A 92 9.20 -6.28 1.38
CA ILE A 92 9.90 -5.22 2.14
C ILE A 92 9.98 -5.60 3.63
N PHE A 93 8.87 -5.97 4.26
CA PHE A 93 8.87 -6.32 5.69
C PHE A 93 9.71 -7.56 5.99
N ARG A 94 9.73 -8.56 5.11
CA ARG A 94 10.62 -9.73 5.25
C ARG A 94 12.09 -9.32 5.29
N ALA A 95 12.49 -8.39 4.43
CA ALA A 95 13.86 -7.88 4.41
C ALA A 95 14.19 -7.06 5.66
N LEU A 96 13.29 -6.19 6.12
CA LEU A 96 13.47 -5.40 7.34
C LEU A 96 13.51 -6.27 8.61
N ILE A 97 12.75 -7.35 8.66
CA ILE A 97 12.82 -8.35 9.74
C ILE A 97 14.18 -9.05 9.71
N ALA A 98 14.65 -9.48 8.53
CA ALA A 98 15.91 -10.17 8.37
C ALA A 98 17.12 -9.30 8.76
N SER A 99 17.06 -7.99 8.51
CA SER A 99 18.07 -7.03 8.93
C SER A 99 17.99 -6.62 10.40
N GLY A 100 16.90 -6.98 11.10
CA GLY A 100 16.67 -6.60 12.49
C GLY A 100 16.14 -5.18 12.68
N GLU A 101 15.72 -4.50 11.62
CA GLU A 101 15.15 -3.14 11.66
C GLU A 101 13.80 -3.09 12.37
N ILE A 102 12.99 -4.14 12.20
CA ILE A 102 11.66 -4.25 12.79
C ILE A 102 11.46 -5.58 13.52
N CYS A 103 10.38 -5.69 14.29
CA CYS A 103 10.05 -6.90 15.03
C CYS A 103 9.86 -8.13 14.12
N ALA A 104 10.18 -9.31 14.67
CA ALA A 104 10.05 -10.59 13.94
C ALA A 104 8.60 -11.09 14.02
N GLU A 105 7.79 -10.66 13.05
CA GLU A 105 6.39 -11.02 12.90
C GLU A 105 6.15 -11.62 11.50
N ASP A 106 4.93 -12.08 11.22
CA ASP A 106 4.55 -12.55 9.89
C ASP A 106 4.55 -11.38 8.89
N PRO A 107 5.38 -11.41 7.83
CA PRO A 107 5.47 -10.31 6.88
C PRO A 107 4.17 -10.04 6.12
N GLY A 108 3.36 -11.08 5.87
CA GLY A 108 2.06 -10.95 5.21
C GLY A 108 1.06 -10.25 6.11
N ALA A 109 1.03 -10.57 7.40
CA ALA A 109 0.18 -9.89 8.38
C ALA A 109 0.59 -8.41 8.53
N LEU A 110 1.89 -8.11 8.59
CA LEU A 110 2.38 -6.73 8.61
C LEU A 110 1.99 -5.96 7.35
N ALA A 111 2.09 -6.58 6.18
CA ALA A 111 1.65 -5.97 4.92
C ALA A 111 0.14 -5.67 4.94
N MET A 112 -0.67 -6.60 5.42
CA MET A 112 -2.12 -6.40 5.57
C MET A 112 -2.43 -5.23 6.52
N MET A 113 -1.82 -5.21 7.70
CA MET A 113 -2.01 -4.14 8.69
C MET A 113 -1.60 -2.76 8.13
N TYR A 114 -0.56 -2.71 7.33
CA TYR A 114 -0.05 -1.47 6.76
C TYR A 114 -0.91 -0.95 5.61
N VAL A 115 -1.29 -1.83 4.67
CA VAL A 115 -1.95 -1.47 3.41
C VAL A 115 -3.46 -1.29 3.55
N ALA A 116 -4.15 -2.14 4.32
CA ALA A 116 -5.60 -2.16 4.36
C ALA A 116 -6.23 -0.81 4.77
N PRO A 117 -5.74 -0.09 5.79
CA PRO A 117 -6.28 1.23 6.13
C PRO A 117 -6.08 2.27 5.03
N VAL A 118 -4.96 2.21 4.28
CA VAL A 118 -4.70 3.11 3.16
C VAL A 118 -5.76 2.91 2.06
N VAL A 119 -6.01 1.66 1.68
CA VAL A 119 -7.03 1.31 0.67
C VAL A 119 -8.43 1.72 1.15
N MET A 120 -8.75 1.49 2.41
CA MET A 120 -10.03 1.91 3.00
C MET A 120 -10.22 3.44 2.91
N LEU A 121 -9.19 4.22 3.24
CA LEU A 121 -9.24 5.68 3.20
C LEU A 121 -9.37 6.22 1.77
N ILE A 122 -8.65 5.62 0.80
CA ILE A 122 -8.84 5.92 -0.63
C ILE A 122 -10.30 5.68 -1.03
N GLY A 123 -10.89 4.57 -0.63
CA GLY A 123 -12.28 4.26 -0.92
C GLY A 123 -13.28 5.25 -0.27
N ILE A 124 -12.96 5.85 0.86
CA ILE A 124 -13.75 6.94 1.45
C ILE A 124 -13.68 8.18 0.55
N CYS A 125 -12.49 8.60 0.15
CA CYS A 125 -12.28 9.77 -0.71
C CYS A 125 -12.90 9.59 -2.10
N ASP A 126 -12.91 8.37 -2.65
CA ASP A 126 -13.59 8.11 -3.93
C ASP A 126 -15.10 8.36 -3.86
N ARG A 127 -15.71 8.13 -2.70
CA ARG A 127 -17.15 8.35 -2.48
C ARG A 127 -17.48 9.75 -1.94
N GLN A 128 -16.56 10.32 -1.17
CA GLN A 128 -16.70 11.61 -0.47
C GLN A 128 -15.41 12.41 -0.57
N PRO A 129 -15.12 13.03 -1.74
CA PRO A 129 -13.85 13.74 -1.98
C PRO A 129 -13.58 14.87 -0.99
N GLU A 130 -14.63 15.49 -0.44
CA GLU A 130 -14.55 16.55 0.56
C GLU A 130 -13.92 16.10 1.88
N ARG A 131 -13.79 14.79 2.10
CA ARG A 131 -13.19 14.22 3.33
C ARG A 131 -11.69 13.93 3.19
N GLU A 132 -11.07 14.36 2.14
CA GLU A 132 -9.63 14.04 1.89
C GLU A 132 -8.74 14.50 3.05
N GLN A 133 -8.95 15.70 3.59
CA GLN A 133 -8.17 16.21 4.71
C GLN A 133 -8.33 15.36 5.98
N GLU A 134 -9.57 14.96 6.29
CA GLU A 134 -9.86 14.04 7.40
C GLU A 134 -9.14 12.67 7.18
N CYS A 135 -9.19 12.17 5.97
CA CYS A 135 -8.52 10.91 5.61
C CYS A 135 -7.00 11.00 5.74
N LEU A 136 -6.39 12.13 5.35
CA LEU A 136 -4.95 12.38 5.52
C LEU A 136 -4.54 12.41 7.00
N GLU A 137 -5.35 12.96 7.89
CA GLU A 137 -5.09 12.94 9.34
C GLU A 137 -5.16 11.51 9.89
N LYS A 138 -6.17 10.74 9.49
CA LYS A 138 -6.27 9.32 9.85
C LYS A 138 -5.11 8.50 9.32
N LEU A 139 -4.68 8.76 8.09
CA LEU A 139 -3.51 8.13 7.47
C LEU A 139 -2.24 8.41 8.27
N ARG A 140 -2.02 9.66 8.68
CA ARG A 140 -0.88 10.06 9.52
C ARG A 140 -0.87 9.29 10.84
N ASN A 141 -2.00 9.23 11.52
CA ASN A 141 -2.13 8.52 12.79
C ASN A 141 -1.89 7.01 12.62
N HIS A 142 -2.40 6.42 11.55
CA HIS A 142 -2.17 5.01 11.22
C HIS A 142 -0.68 4.72 10.99
N VAL A 143 -0.01 5.50 10.14
CA VAL A 143 1.41 5.30 9.82
C VAL A 143 2.28 5.44 11.07
N ARG A 144 2.03 6.45 11.90
CA ARG A 144 2.77 6.66 13.16
C ARG A 144 2.56 5.52 14.16
N LEU A 145 1.31 5.03 14.28
CA LEU A 145 1.00 3.91 15.15
C LEU A 145 1.70 2.63 14.66
N PHE A 146 1.56 2.31 13.38
CA PHE A 146 2.19 1.14 12.77
C PHE A 146 3.71 1.20 12.97
N PHE A 147 4.33 2.33 12.68
CA PHE A 147 5.77 2.54 12.86
C PHE A 147 6.22 2.23 14.28
N ARG A 148 5.52 2.76 15.29
CA ARG A 148 5.85 2.49 16.70
C ARG A 148 5.73 1.00 17.04
N LEU A 149 4.66 0.35 16.60
CA LEU A 149 4.42 -1.07 16.91
C LEU A 149 5.51 -1.97 16.35
N VAL A 150 5.93 -1.75 15.10
CA VAL A 150 6.94 -2.62 14.48
C VAL A 150 8.36 -2.36 14.99
N HIS A 151 8.67 -1.16 15.50
CA HIS A 151 9.98 -0.82 16.07
C HIS A 151 10.07 -1.09 17.58
N SER A 152 8.95 -1.09 18.33
CA SER A 152 8.95 -1.32 19.79
C SER A 152 9.40 -2.74 20.16
N GLY A 153 9.12 -3.74 19.32
CA GLY A 153 9.53 -5.13 19.57
C GLY A 153 11.05 -5.35 19.53
N ASN A 154 11.80 -4.40 19.03
CA ASN A 154 13.26 -4.53 18.93
C ASN A 154 13.99 -4.12 20.22
N THR A 155 13.40 -3.28 21.03
CA THR A 155 13.99 -2.76 22.29
C THR A 155 14.04 -3.83 23.40
N GLN A 156 13.11 -4.79 23.40
CA GLN A 156 13.06 -5.85 24.43
C GLN A 156 14.04 -7.01 24.22
N ARG A 157 14.63 -7.15 23.02
CA ARG A 157 15.65 -8.19 22.76
C ARG A 157 17.05 -7.83 23.24
N GLY A 158 17.32 -6.55 23.50
CA GLY A 158 18.62 -6.08 24.04
C GLY A 158 18.79 -6.34 25.53
N GLU A 159 17.71 -6.37 26.31
CA GLU A 159 17.78 -6.49 27.80
C GLU A 159 17.81 -7.93 28.32
N ASN A 160 17.58 -8.94 27.50
CA ASN A 160 17.63 -10.36 27.91
C ASN A 160 18.93 -11.08 27.49
N ARG A 161 20.02 -10.35 27.24
CA ARG A 161 21.33 -10.91 26.90
C ARG A 161 22.46 -10.47 27.83
N GLU A 162 22.14 -10.17 29.09
CA GLU A 162 23.13 -10.09 30.16
C GLU A 162 22.95 -11.21 31.18
#